data_04124998567613e85d97aa924e5fd246
#
_entry.id   04124998567613e85d97aa924e5fd246
#
_cell.length_a   1.000
_cell.length_b   1.000
_cell.length_c   1.000
_cell.angle_alpha   90.00
_cell.angle_beta   90.00
_cell.angle_gamma   90.00
#
_symmetry.space_group_name_H-M   'P 1'
#
loop_
_entity.id
_entity.type
_entity.pdbx_description
1 polymer ?
#
loop_
_entity_poly.entity_id
_entity_poly.type
_entity_poly.pdbx_seq_one_letter_code
_entity_poly.pdbx_strand_id
1 'polypeptide(L)'
;MASASAVSAAPPAGAYLAPVFAQYPLEVASASGVWLTNSRGERVLDLYGGHAVAALGYGHPAWTAALARQAQLCQFQSNAVAMAARARAAERLTRFARLPEARVFFVNSGAEANENALKIALRATARRHVAAIEGGFHGRTAAAGAVTWGAQAKWYGYPRAPFNVSFLPRGDVRAIRTRVTRRTAAVIVEPVQGLAGAVDLGADFLAALRKRCDEVGALLIFDEVQCGVGRTGQPFAANLHGVVPDLLTTAKALGNGFPCAALLMSAQLSAQLPVESLGTTFGGGPMACAAIEAVLDAIESEKLLERVRHLGSLIRASCVVGPVRAHQGAGLLVGLRTTRPAKEVQAELLECGILAGTSSDPRVLRLLPPFILEDEHVELLRDALRELPA
;
A
#
# COMPACT_ATOMS: atom_id res chain seq x y z
N MET A 1 40.77 47.10 -12.41
CA MET A 1 39.41 46.70 -12.85
C MET A 1 39.16 45.32 -12.28
N ALA A 2 38.41 45.23 -11.19
CA ALA A 2 38.06 43.95 -10.55
C ALA A 2 36.79 43.41 -11.26
N SER A 3 36.90 42.19 -11.81
CA SER A 3 35.78 41.48 -12.41
C SER A 3 34.79 41.08 -11.33
N ALA A 4 33.60 41.62 -11.39
CA ALA A 4 32.49 41.15 -10.58
C ALA A 4 32.19 39.69 -10.95
N SER A 5 32.43 38.74 -10.02
CA SER A 5 31.98 37.37 -10.15
C SER A 5 30.47 37.34 -10.15
N ALA A 6 29.91 36.95 -11.27
CA ALA A 6 28.47 36.68 -11.36
C ALA A 6 28.11 35.61 -10.33
N VAL A 7 27.38 36.00 -9.29
CA VAL A 7 26.74 35.05 -8.38
C VAL A 7 25.72 34.27 -9.21
N SER A 8 26.04 33.02 -9.53
CA SER A 8 25.13 32.11 -10.21
C SER A 8 23.86 31.99 -9.36
N ALA A 9 22.73 32.37 -9.90
CA ALA A 9 21.44 32.17 -9.25
C ALA A 9 21.28 30.69 -8.91
N ALA A 10 20.84 30.39 -7.68
CA ALA A 10 20.55 29.00 -7.27
C ALA A 10 19.55 28.39 -8.27
N PRO A 11 19.77 27.14 -8.70
CA PRO A 11 18.83 26.48 -9.60
C PRO A 11 17.45 26.38 -8.94
N PRO A 12 16.36 26.37 -9.75
CA PRO A 12 15.01 26.23 -9.21
C PRO A 12 14.86 24.94 -8.40
N ALA A 13 13.97 24.95 -7.40
CA ALA A 13 13.70 23.76 -6.56
C ALA A 13 13.38 22.56 -7.45
N GLY A 14 14.05 21.44 -7.22
CA GLY A 14 13.90 20.22 -8.02
C GLY A 14 14.76 20.12 -9.28
N ALA A 15 15.58 21.11 -9.63
CA ALA A 15 16.43 21.08 -10.84
C ALA A 15 17.40 19.88 -10.92
N TYR A 16 17.71 19.26 -9.79
CA TYR A 16 18.57 18.07 -9.71
C TYR A 16 17.78 16.75 -9.63
N LEU A 17 16.45 16.79 -9.63
CA LEU A 17 15.63 15.60 -9.62
C LEU A 17 15.30 15.15 -11.05
N ALA A 18 15.32 13.84 -11.29
CA ALA A 18 14.82 13.29 -12.54
C ALA A 18 13.31 13.59 -12.67
N PRO A 19 12.83 14.17 -13.78
CA PRO A 19 11.45 14.61 -13.93
C PRO A 19 10.51 13.44 -14.26
N VAL A 20 10.46 12.45 -13.38
CA VAL A 20 9.70 11.19 -13.58
C VAL A 20 8.34 11.15 -12.89
N PHE A 21 8.02 12.19 -12.11
CA PHE A 21 6.74 12.31 -11.39
C PHE A 21 5.99 13.57 -11.79
N ALA A 22 4.69 13.43 -12.08
CA ALA A 22 3.78 14.58 -12.07
C ALA A 22 3.52 14.97 -10.61
N GLN A 23 3.85 16.20 -10.24
CA GLN A 23 3.62 16.72 -8.89
C GLN A 23 2.31 17.50 -8.81
N TYR A 24 1.66 17.46 -7.64
CA TYR A 24 0.60 18.41 -7.33
C TYR A 24 1.18 19.80 -7.13
N PRO A 25 0.42 20.88 -7.41
CA PRO A 25 0.88 22.25 -7.16
C PRO A 25 0.83 22.58 -5.65
N LEU A 26 1.54 21.78 -4.85
CA LEU A 26 1.60 21.86 -3.40
C LEU A 26 3.04 21.59 -2.94
N GLU A 27 3.66 22.63 -2.40
CA GLU A 27 4.97 22.51 -1.76
C GLU A 27 4.78 22.39 -0.25
N VAL A 28 5.11 21.22 0.32
CA VAL A 28 4.94 20.94 1.75
C VAL A 28 6.17 21.38 2.52
N ALA A 29 5.99 22.29 3.47
CA ALA A 29 7.04 22.75 4.39
C ALA A 29 7.07 21.94 5.69
N SER A 30 5.90 21.56 6.23
CA SER A 30 5.79 20.74 7.44
C SER A 30 4.46 19.98 7.48
N ALA A 31 4.32 19.05 8.42
CA ALA A 31 3.09 18.28 8.60
C ALA A 31 2.89 17.89 10.08
N SER A 32 1.64 17.83 10.54
CA SER A 32 1.26 17.39 11.88
C SER A 32 -0.15 16.83 11.90
N GLY A 33 -0.34 15.69 12.58
CA GLY A 33 -1.63 15.01 12.60
C GLY A 33 -2.08 14.62 11.20
N VAL A 34 -3.20 15.17 10.75
CA VAL A 34 -3.76 14.94 9.40
C VAL A 34 -3.53 16.11 8.44
N TRP A 35 -2.74 17.09 8.86
CA TRP A 35 -2.57 18.34 8.17
C TRP A 35 -1.16 18.50 7.59
N LEU A 36 -1.10 18.93 6.34
CA LEU A 36 0.10 19.47 5.72
C LEU A 36 0.10 20.99 5.87
N THR A 37 1.27 21.59 5.99
CA THR A 37 1.45 23.04 5.92
C THR A 37 2.32 23.35 4.72
N ASN A 38 1.84 24.17 3.80
CA ASN A 38 2.60 24.54 2.63
C ASN A 38 3.63 25.64 2.92
N SER A 39 4.43 26.01 1.91
CA SER A 39 5.50 27.03 2.03
C SER A 39 4.97 28.43 2.35
N ARG A 40 3.66 28.68 2.20
CA ARG A 40 2.98 29.94 2.56
C ARG A 40 2.36 29.91 3.95
N GLY A 41 2.48 28.79 4.70
CA GLY A 41 1.88 28.62 6.00
C GLY A 41 0.39 28.20 5.98
N GLU A 42 -0.18 27.91 4.81
CA GLU A 42 -1.57 27.46 4.67
C GLU A 42 -1.69 25.98 4.99
N ARG A 43 -2.75 25.60 5.70
CA ARG A 43 -3.03 24.20 6.08
C ARG A 43 -3.82 23.51 4.99
N VAL A 44 -3.43 22.28 4.67
CA VAL A 44 -4.09 21.39 3.71
C VAL A 44 -4.43 20.09 4.40
N LEU A 45 -5.70 19.69 4.41
CA LEU A 45 -6.15 18.41 4.96
C LEU A 45 -5.69 17.28 4.03
N ASP A 46 -4.90 16.35 4.56
CA ASP A 46 -4.39 15.23 3.78
C ASP A 46 -5.34 14.03 3.84
N LEU A 47 -6.15 13.87 2.82
CA LEU A 47 -6.99 12.69 2.59
C LEU A 47 -6.35 11.67 1.63
N TYR A 48 -5.04 11.82 1.35
CA TYR A 48 -4.29 10.91 0.48
C TYR A 48 -3.21 10.11 1.22
N GLY A 49 -2.70 10.65 2.34
CA GLY A 49 -1.75 9.97 3.23
C GLY A 49 -0.48 9.50 2.53
N GLY A 50 0.02 10.24 1.52
CA GLY A 50 1.19 9.82 0.75
C GLY A 50 1.03 8.42 0.12
N HIS A 51 -0.03 8.16 -0.61
CA HIS A 51 -0.40 6.83 -1.15
C HIS A 51 -0.76 5.79 -0.07
N ALA A 52 -1.47 6.18 0.99
CA ALA A 52 -1.83 5.34 2.14
C ALA A 52 -0.64 4.92 3.03
N VAL A 53 0.41 5.72 3.06
CA VAL A 53 1.61 5.47 3.89
C VAL A 53 1.43 6.01 5.31
N ALA A 54 1.00 7.27 5.46
CA ALA A 54 0.85 7.96 6.73
C ALA A 54 -0.40 7.48 7.51
N ALA A 55 -0.39 6.22 7.95
CA ALA A 55 -1.53 5.62 8.65
C ALA A 55 -1.81 6.29 10.00
N LEU A 56 -0.78 6.62 10.76
CA LEU A 56 -0.85 7.35 12.03
C LEU A 56 -0.79 8.88 11.85
N GLY A 57 -0.88 9.37 10.60
CA GLY A 57 -0.63 10.78 10.32
C GLY A 57 0.83 11.18 10.52
N TYR A 58 1.04 12.47 10.73
CA TYR A 58 2.34 13.10 10.78
C TYR A 58 2.74 13.45 12.22
N GLY A 59 3.97 13.13 12.60
CA GLY A 59 4.50 13.47 13.92
C GLY A 59 3.86 12.72 15.09
N HIS A 60 3.35 11.49 14.86
CA HIS A 60 2.72 10.68 15.91
C HIS A 60 3.69 10.46 17.08
N PRO A 61 3.34 10.86 18.34
CA PRO A 61 4.28 10.91 19.45
C PRO A 61 4.96 9.58 19.76
N ALA A 62 4.19 8.49 19.85
CA ALA A 62 4.71 7.16 20.16
C ALA A 62 5.65 6.64 19.07
N TRP A 63 5.32 6.87 17.80
CA TRP A 63 6.14 6.49 16.65
C TRP A 63 7.46 7.27 16.62
N THR A 64 7.39 8.59 16.78
CA THR A 64 8.58 9.47 16.80
C THR A 64 9.52 9.10 17.96
N ALA A 65 8.97 8.88 19.18
CA ALA A 65 9.75 8.46 20.33
C ALA A 65 10.41 7.09 20.16
N ALA A 66 9.71 6.13 19.53
CA ALA A 66 10.26 4.80 19.25
C ALA A 66 11.47 4.87 18.30
N LEU A 67 11.38 5.66 17.22
CA LEU A 67 12.48 5.86 16.29
C LEU A 67 13.66 6.60 16.95
N ALA A 68 13.41 7.68 17.70
CA ALA A 68 14.45 8.41 18.39
C ALA A 68 15.21 7.51 19.38
N ARG A 69 14.51 6.73 20.18
CA ARG A 69 15.10 5.76 21.10
C ARG A 69 15.93 4.70 20.36
N GLN A 70 15.39 4.13 19.29
CA GLN A 70 16.10 3.11 18.52
C GLN A 70 17.34 3.65 17.84
N ALA A 71 17.29 4.89 17.33
CA ALA A 71 18.43 5.56 16.74
C ALA A 71 19.61 5.74 17.73
N GLN A 72 19.30 5.99 19.01
CA GLN A 72 20.30 6.09 20.08
C GLN A 72 20.88 4.72 20.48
N LEU A 73 20.10 3.64 20.38
CA LEU A 73 20.55 2.30 20.75
C LEU A 73 21.38 1.63 19.65
N CYS A 74 20.87 1.57 18.46
CA CYS A 74 21.51 0.97 17.29
C CYS A 74 20.70 1.31 16.03
N GLN A 75 21.27 2.08 15.13
CA GLN A 75 20.60 2.50 13.88
C GLN A 75 20.51 1.35 12.88
N PHE A 76 21.56 0.53 12.81
CA PHE A 76 21.63 -0.54 11.83
C PHE A 76 22.49 -1.71 12.31
N GLN A 77 22.02 -2.89 11.96
CA GLN A 77 22.81 -4.14 11.90
C GLN A 77 22.16 -5.08 10.86
N SER A 78 22.99 -5.79 10.12
CA SER A 78 22.56 -6.69 9.04
C SER A 78 21.88 -7.96 9.57
N ASN A 79 21.27 -8.72 8.64
CA ASN A 79 20.65 -10.01 8.94
C ASN A 79 21.67 -11.12 9.32
N ALA A 80 22.97 -10.87 9.16
CA ALA A 80 24.03 -11.79 9.60
C ALA A 80 24.16 -11.84 11.14
N VAL A 81 23.59 -10.87 11.86
CA VAL A 81 23.62 -10.82 13.32
C VAL A 81 22.20 -10.95 13.88
N ALA A 82 22.02 -11.82 14.87
CA ALA A 82 20.73 -11.97 15.53
C ALA A 82 20.38 -10.69 16.33
N MET A 83 19.11 -10.25 16.21
CA MET A 83 18.60 -9.09 16.93
C MET A 83 17.22 -9.39 17.52
N ALA A 84 17.07 -9.17 18.84
CA ALA A 84 15.81 -9.35 19.54
C ALA A 84 14.69 -8.45 18.99
N ALA A 85 15.01 -7.22 18.57
CA ALA A 85 14.04 -6.30 17.94
C ALA A 85 13.40 -6.90 16.68
N ARG A 86 14.21 -7.59 15.83
CA ARG A 86 13.69 -8.23 14.62
C ARG A 86 12.76 -9.39 14.94
N ALA A 87 13.11 -10.21 15.95
CA ALA A 87 12.26 -11.31 16.38
C ALA A 87 10.92 -10.81 16.95
N ARG A 88 10.95 -9.77 17.80
CA ARG A 88 9.72 -9.16 18.34
C ARG A 88 8.86 -8.56 17.27
N ALA A 89 9.41 -7.78 16.34
CA ALA A 89 8.66 -7.19 15.24
C ALA A 89 7.98 -8.26 14.37
N ALA A 90 8.66 -9.39 14.10
CA ALA A 90 8.09 -10.51 13.36
C ALA A 90 6.93 -11.15 14.15
N GLU A 91 7.12 -11.44 15.44
CA GLU A 91 6.07 -11.98 16.30
C GLU A 91 4.86 -11.04 16.40
N ARG A 92 5.09 -9.73 16.59
CA ARG A 92 4.01 -8.73 16.63
C ARG A 92 3.22 -8.70 15.32
N LEU A 93 3.92 -8.72 14.17
CA LEU A 93 3.28 -8.68 12.86
C LEU A 93 2.44 -9.94 12.60
N THR A 94 2.95 -11.13 12.93
CA THR A 94 2.19 -12.38 12.73
C THR A 94 0.95 -12.46 13.63
N ARG A 95 1.05 -11.98 14.88
CA ARG A 95 -0.11 -11.87 15.79
C ARG A 95 -1.14 -10.87 15.26
N PHE A 96 -0.70 -9.68 14.86
CA PHE A 96 -1.58 -8.66 14.30
C PHE A 96 -2.29 -9.16 13.02
N ALA A 97 -1.58 -9.88 12.16
CA ALA A 97 -2.15 -10.50 10.95
C ALA A 97 -3.12 -11.67 11.25
N ARG A 98 -3.18 -12.14 12.50
CA ARG A 98 -3.89 -13.37 12.91
C ARG A 98 -3.37 -14.62 12.19
N LEU A 99 -2.07 -14.63 11.94
CA LEU A 99 -1.33 -15.73 11.31
C LEU A 99 -0.17 -16.16 12.23
N PRO A 100 -0.44 -16.67 13.46
CA PRO A 100 0.59 -16.89 14.47
C PRO A 100 1.67 -17.91 14.05
N GLU A 101 1.32 -18.84 13.16
CA GLU A 101 2.25 -19.84 12.63
C GLU A 101 3.08 -19.35 11.43
N ALA A 102 2.82 -18.14 10.95
CA ALA A 102 3.56 -17.60 9.81
C ALA A 102 5.02 -17.29 10.16
N ARG A 103 5.85 -17.23 9.12
CA ARG A 103 7.23 -16.75 9.16
C ARG A 103 7.34 -15.47 8.36
N VAL A 104 8.18 -14.56 8.83
CA VAL A 104 8.31 -13.22 8.25
C VAL A 104 9.69 -13.07 7.61
N PHE A 105 9.70 -12.58 6.38
CA PHE A 105 10.88 -12.07 5.72
C PHE A 105 10.72 -10.56 5.50
N PHE A 106 11.52 -9.77 6.19
CA PHE A 106 11.49 -8.31 6.07
C PHE A 106 12.30 -7.85 4.86
N VAL A 107 11.77 -6.82 4.18
CA VAL A 107 12.40 -6.11 3.06
C VAL A 107 12.09 -4.61 3.18
N ASN A 108 12.34 -3.79 2.14
CA ASN A 108 12.28 -2.33 2.26
C ASN A 108 11.10 -1.70 1.51
N SER A 109 10.58 -2.38 0.50
CA SER A 109 9.49 -1.88 -0.34
C SER A 109 8.49 -2.98 -0.68
N GLY A 110 7.24 -2.58 -1.01
CA GLY A 110 6.22 -3.51 -1.46
C GLY A 110 6.61 -4.23 -2.76
N ALA A 111 7.34 -3.57 -3.66
CA ALA A 111 7.84 -4.20 -4.87
C ALA A 111 8.85 -5.31 -4.55
N GLU A 112 9.77 -5.09 -3.60
CA GLU A 112 10.69 -6.14 -3.10
C GLU A 112 9.95 -7.31 -2.46
N ALA A 113 8.91 -7.04 -1.66
CA ALA A 113 8.09 -8.08 -1.05
C ALA A 113 7.41 -8.94 -2.12
N ASN A 114 6.82 -8.31 -3.14
CA ASN A 114 6.16 -9.01 -4.26
C ASN A 114 7.17 -9.78 -5.13
N GLU A 115 8.35 -9.21 -5.42
CA GLU A 115 9.44 -9.93 -6.12
C GLU A 115 9.81 -11.23 -5.40
N ASN A 116 9.99 -11.17 -4.08
CA ASN A 116 10.36 -12.33 -3.30
C ASN A 116 9.19 -13.33 -3.17
N ALA A 117 7.95 -12.87 -3.03
CA ALA A 117 6.78 -13.74 -3.05
C ALA A 117 6.66 -14.53 -4.36
N LEU A 118 6.83 -13.85 -5.50
CA LEU A 118 6.83 -14.48 -6.82
C LEU A 118 8.01 -15.46 -7.00
N LYS A 119 9.22 -15.07 -6.56
CA LYS A 119 10.41 -15.93 -6.60
C LYS A 119 10.21 -17.23 -5.79
N ILE A 120 9.64 -17.11 -4.57
CA ILE A 120 9.32 -18.26 -3.72
C ILE A 120 8.30 -19.16 -4.42
N ALA A 121 7.23 -18.60 -4.97
CA ALA A 121 6.17 -19.37 -5.61
C ALA A 121 6.66 -20.13 -6.85
N LEU A 122 7.44 -19.49 -7.70
CA LEU A 122 8.05 -20.10 -8.88
C LEU A 122 8.98 -21.26 -8.49
N ARG A 123 9.78 -21.06 -7.43
CA ARG A 123 10.71 -22.07 -6.93
C ARG A 123 9.99 -23.24 -6.28
N ALA A 124 9.06 -22.99 -5.36
CA ALA A 124 8.33 -24.02 -4.62
C ALA A 124 7.51 -24.93 -5.54
N THR A 125 6.95 -24.38 -6.62
CA THR A 125 6.12 -25.15 -7.56
C THR A 125 6.90 -25.70 -8.76
N ALA A 126 8.13 -25.23 -9.01
CA ALA A 126 8.90 -25.48 -10.23
C ALA A 126 8.15 -25.12 -11.53
N ARG A 127 7.19 -24.20 -11.49
CA ARG A 127 6.35 -23.78 -12.62
C ARG A 127 6.74 -22.39 -13.09
N ARG A 128 6.30 -21.99 -14.30
CA ARG A 128 6.72 -20.74 -14.96
C ARG A 128 5.57 -19.83 -15.39
N HIS A 129 4.36 -20.05 -14.87
CA HIS A 129 3.20 -19.23 -15.16
C HIS A 129 2.65 -18.59 -13.88
N VAL A 130 2.38 -17.28 -13.93
CA VAL A 130 1.72 -16.53 -12.86
C VAL A 130 0.45 -15.90 -13.43
N ALA A 131 -0.64 -16.02 -12.68
CA ALA A 131 -1.86 -15.29 -12.97
C ALA A 131 -1.93 -14.05 -12.06
N ALA A 132 -2.36 -12.92 -12.62
CA ALA A 132 -2.63 -11.68 -11.90
C ALA A 132 -4.04 -11.19 -12.23
N ILE A 133 -4.55 -10.19 -11.51
CA ILE A 133 -5.90 -9.68 -11.73
C ILE A 133 -5.83 -8.37 -12.52
N GLU A 134 -6.73 -8.18 -13.50
CA GLU A 134 -6.86 -6.92 -14.23
C GLU A 134 -7.04 -5.73 -13.27
N GLY A 135 -6.35 -4.63 -13.55
CA GLY A 135 -6.33 -3.44 -12.69
C GLY A 135 -5.38 -3.51 -11.49
N GLY A 136 -4.73 -4.66 -11.23
CA GLY A 136 -3.77 -4.81 -10.14
C GLY A 136 -2.46 -4.03 -10.36
N PHE A 137 -1.90 -3.51 -9.27
CA PHE A 137 -0.60 -2.85 -9.26
C PHE A 137 0.30 -3.47 -8.19
N HIS A 138 1.39 -4.09 -8.60
CA HIS A 138 2.25 -4.88 -7.71
C HIS A 138 3.68 -4.33 -7.59
N GLY A 139 4.02 -3.28 -8.33
CA GLY A 139 5.34 -2.65 -8.31
C GLY A 139 5.90 -2.38 -9.70
N ARG A 140 7.13 -1.85 -9.75
CA ARG A 140 7.80 -1.44 -11.00
C ARG A 140 9.13 -2.15 -11.24
N THR A 141 9.48 -3.14 -10.45
CA THR A 141 10.64 -4.02 -10.66
C THR A 141 10.31 -5.12 -11.69
N ALA A 142 11.25 -5.99 -12.03
CA ALA A 142 11.09 -6.91 -13.14
C ALA A 142 9.90 -7.87 -13.00
N ALA A 143 9.81 -8.60 -11.89
CA ALA A 143 8.72 -9.56 -11.68
C ALA A 143 7.43 -8.88 -11.23
N ALA A 144 7.50 -7.92 -10.29
CA ALA A 144 6.33 -7.18 -9.81
C ALA A 144 5.72 -6.31 -10.92
N GLY A 145 6.54 -5.70 -11.78
CA GLY A 145 6.08 -4.97 -12.97
C GLY A 145 5.42 -5.87 -14.01
N ALA A 146 5.95 -7.08 -14.20
CA ALA A 146 5.37 -8.04 -15.16
C ALA A 146 3.93 -8.44 -14.82
N VAL A 147 3.57 -8.48 -13.53
CA VAL A 147 2.22 -8.79 -13.03
C VAL A 147 1.36 -7.56 -12.75
N THR A 148 1.88 -6.35 -12.99
CA THR A 148 1.12 -5.10 -12.90
C THR A 148 0.33 -4.87 -14.19
N TRP A 149 -1.00 -4.66 -14.07
CA TRP A 149 -1.89 -4.46 -15.20
C TRP A 149 -1.52 -3.23 -16.03
N GLY A 150 -1.38 -3.42 -17.34
CA GLY A 150 -1.08 -2.35 -18.28
C GLY A 150 0.37 -1.83 -18.24
N ALA A 151 1.25 -2.39 -17.40
CA ALA A 151 2.65 -1.97 -17.30
C ALA A 151 3.41 -2.13 -18.61
N GLN A 152 3.20 -3.22 -19.34
CA GLN A 152 3.85 -3.54 -20.62
C GLN A 152 3.65 -2.45 -21.67
N ALA A 153 2.46 -1.86 -21.74
CA ALA A 153 2.13 -0.80 -22.68
C ALA A 153 2.61 0.61 -22.23
N LYS A 154 2.93 0.78 -20.95
CA LYS A 154 3.16 2.11 -20.38
C LYS A 154 4.61 2.39 -20.01
N TRP A 155 5.24 1.49 -19.25
CA TRP A 155 6.54 1.81 -18.60
C TRP A 155 7.41 0.60 -18.25
N TYR A 156 7.04 -0.62 -18.62
CA TYR A 156 7.74 -1.83 -18.13
C TYR A 156 9.23 -1.88 -18.52
N GLY A 157 9.62 -1.42 -19.66
CA GLY A 157 11.03 -1.20 -20.05
C GLY A 157 11.95 -2.44 -20.14
N TYR A 158 11.53 -3.61 -19.66
CA TYR A 158 12.29 -4.84 -19.78
C TYR A 158 11.91 -5.59 -21.08
N PRO A 159 12.87 -6.22 -21.80
CA PRO A 159 12.58 -6.84 -23.08
C PRO A 159 11.66 -8.07 -22.95
N ARG A 160 11.66 -8.73 -21.80
CA ARG A 160 10.80 -9.89 -21.50
C ARG A 160 10.44 -9.92 -20.02
N ALA A 161 9.25 -10.44 -19.71
CA ALA A 161 8.90 -10.83 -18.36
C ALA A 161 9.73 -12.06 -17.94
N PRO A 162 10.08 -12.18 -16.63
CA PRO A 162 10.89 -13.32 -16.14
C PRO A 162 10.14 -14.66 -16.16
N PHE A 163 8.83 -14.64 -16.38
CA PHE A 163 7.93 -15.80 -16.46
C PHE A 163 6.70 -15.48 -17.34
N ASN A 164 5.89 -16.50 -17.65
CA ASN A 164 4.64 -16.30 -18.38
C ASN A 164 3.58 -15.66 -17.45
N VAL A 165 2.89 -14.64 -17.94
CA VAL A 165 1.83 -13.93 -17.20
C VAL A 165 0.50 -14.03 -17.93
N SER A 166 -0.58 -14.25 -17.19
CA SER A 166 -1.94 -14.03 -17.67
C SER A 166 -2.71 -13.18 -16.69
N PHE A 167 -3.65 -12.39 -17.19
CA PHE A 167 -4.52 -11.56 -16.36
C PHE A 167 -5.94 -12.11 -16.37
N LEU A 168 -6.54 -12.22 -15.17
CA LEU A 168 -7.93 -12.61 -14.99
C LEU A 168 -8.80 -11.35 -14.92
N PRO A 169 -9.96 -11.31 -15.60
CA PRO A 169 -10.95 -10.28 -15.39
C PRO A 169 -11.42 -10.23 -13.93
N ARG A 170 -11.62 -9.04 -13.39
CA ARG A 170 -12.14 -8.83 -12.04
C ARG A 170 -13.53 -9.45 -11.89
N GLY A 171 -13.75 -10.22 -10.81
CA GLY A 171 -15.04 -10.83 -10.51
C GLY A 171 -15.46 -11.99 -11.41
N ASP A 172 -14.68 -12.35 -12.44
CA ASP A 172 -15.00 -13.46 -13.32
C ASP A 172 -14.51 -14.81 -12.75
N VAL A 173 -15.38 -15.45 -11.97
CA VAL A 173 -15.11 -16.78 -11.39
C VAL A 173 -14.92 -17.86 -12.47
N ARG A 174 -15.53 -17.71 -13.67
CA ARG A 174 -15.36 -18.66 -14.78
C ARG A 174 -13.95 -18.60 -15.37
N ALA A 175 -13.41 -17.38 -15.50
CA ALA A 175 -12.04 -17.18 -15.96
C ALA A 175 -11.00 -17.82 -15.03
N ILE A 176 -11.28 -17.90 -13.71
CA ILE A 176 -10.38 -18.57 -12.76
C ILE A 176 -10.13 -20.03 -13.20
N ARG A 177 -11.16 -20.78 -13.53
CA ARG A 177 -11.03 -22.21 -13.90
C ARG A 177 -10.24 -22.43 -15.19
N THR A 178 -10.32 -21.50 -16.13
CA THR A 178 -9.67 -21.64 -17.46
C THR A 178 -8.24 -21.14 -17.46
N ARG A 179 -7.92 -20.09 -16.70
CA ARG A 179 -6.61 -19.44 -16.69
C ARG A 179 -5.70 -19.89 -15.55
N VAL A 180 -6.25 -20.32 -14.41
CA VAL A 180 -5.49 -20.91 -13.29
C VAL A 180 -5.50 -22.43 -13.45
N THR A 181 -4.37 -23.00 -13.86
CA THR A 181 -4.23 -24.41 -14.24
C THR A 181 -3.07 -25.08 -13.48
N ARG A 182 -2.86 -26.36 -13.67
CA ARG A 182 -1.70 -27.09 -13.13
C ARG A 182 -0.33 -26.57 -13.60
N ARG A 183 -0.30 -25.64 -14.59
CA ARG A 183 0.91 -24.94 -15.02
C ARG A 183 1.15 -23.65 -14.24
N THR A 184 0.15 -23.17 -13.47
CA THR A 184 0.22 -21.92 -12.72
C THR A 184 1.04 -22.15 -11.45
N ALA A 185 2.07 -21.33 -11.26
CA ALA A 185 2.89 -21.30 -10.05
C ALA A 185 2.17 -20.53 -8.94
N ALA A 186 1.62 -19.37 -9.28
CA ALA A 186 0.93 -18.52 -8.33
C ALA A 186 -0.19 -17.71 -8.98
N VAL A 187 -1.13 -17.27 -8.14
CA VAL A 187 -2.04 -16.16 -8.40
C VAL A 187 -1.65 -15.03 -7.46
N ILE A 188 -1.38 -13.83 -7.99
CA ILE A 188 -1.15 -12.62 -7.19
C ILE A 188 -2.34 -11.68 -7.33
N VAL A 189 -2.83 -11.16 -6.20
CA VAL A 189 -4.03 -10.33 -6.14
C VAL A 189 -3.95 -9.32 -5.01
N GLU A 190 -4.35 -8.05 -5.29
CA GLU A 190 -4.76 -7.11 -4.24
C GLU A 190 -6.21 -7.43 -3.85
N PRO A 191 -6.55 -7.86 -2.62
CA PRO A 191 -7.95 -8.10 -2.22
C PRO A 191 -8.84 -6.88 -2.40
N VAL A 192 -8.31 -5.69 -2.12
CA VAL A 192 -8.90 -4.39 -2.49
C VAL A 192 -7.89 -3.63 -3.34
N GLN A 193 -8.18 -3.48 -4.62
CA GLN A 193 -7.28 -2.88 -5.60
C GLN A 193 -7.22 -1.36 -5.43
N GLY A 194 -6.11 -0.85 -4.93
CA GLY A 194 -5.99 0.57 -4.63
C GLY A 194 -5.93 1.44 -5.86
N LEU A 195 -4.99 1.22 -6.78
CA LEU A 195 -4.80 2.06 -7.97
C LEU A 195 -5.98 1.99 -8.96
N ALA A 196 -6.69 0.88 -8.98
CA ALA A 196 -7.89 0.73 -9.80
C ALA A 196 -9.09 1.59 -9.33
N GLY A 197 -8.95 2.30 -8.19
CA GLY A 197 -10.00 3.15 -7.64
C GLY A 197 -10.65 2.56 -6.38
N ALA A 198 -9.90 1.85 -5.56
CA ALA A 198 -10.40 1.16 -4.36
C ALA A 198 -11.43 0.07 -4.68
N VAL A 199 -11.15 -0.78 -5.66
CA VAL A 199 -12.06 -1.84 -6.07
C VAL A 199 -11.92 -3.04 -5.14
N ASP A 200 -12.93 -3.30 -4.32
CA ASP A 200 -13.03 -4.52 -3.53
C ASP A 200 -13.45 -5.70 -4.41
N LEU A 201 -12.64 -6.76 -4.41
CA LEU A 201 -12.90 -7.96 -5.23
C LEU A 201 -13.93 -8.90 -4.62
N GLY A 202 -14.25 -8.74 -3.34
CA GLY A 202 -15.24 -9.50 -2.60
C GLY A 202 -14.80 -10.89 -2.16
N ALA A 203 -15.43 -11.36 -1.08
CA ALA A 203 -15.09 -12.65 -0.46
C ALA A 203 -15.28 -13.85 -1.40
N ASP A 204 -16.35 -13.87 -2.19
CA ASP A 204 -16.67 -14.98 -3.08
C ASP A 204 -15.60 -15.18 -4.18
N PHE A 205 -15.15 -14.09 -4.78
CA PHE A 205 -14.09 -14.15 -5.81
C PHE A 205 -12.76 -14.60 -5.20
N LEU A 206 -12.38 -14.07 -4.04
CA LEU A 206 -11.16 -14.45 -3.34
C LEU A 206 -11.20 -15.92 -2.85
N ALA A 207 -12.34 -16.38 -2.33
CA ALA A 207 -12.54 -17.77 -1.96
C ALA A 207 -12.47 -18.72 -3.18
N ALA A 208 -13.02 -18.30 -4.33
CA ALA A 208 -12.90 -19.06 -5.57
C ALA A 208 -11.43 -19.15 -6.05
N LEU A 209 -10.63 -18.08 -5.91
CA LEU A 209 -9.20 -18.11 -6.17
C LEU A 209 -8.48 -19.08 -5.23
N ARG A 210 -8.76 -19.02 -3.91
CA ARG A 210 -8.16 -19.92 -2.93
C ARG A 210 -8.47 -21.38 -3.28
N LYS A 211 -9.74 -21.70 -3.45
CA LYS A 211 -10.19 -23.06 -3.82
C LYS A 211 -9.48 -23.56 -5.09
N ARG A 212 -9.41 -22.71 -6.11
CA ARG A 212 -8.76 -23.11 -7.37
C ARG A 212 -7.26 -23.30 -7.23
N CYS A 213 -6.58 -22.46 -6.44
CA CYS A 213 -5.17 -22.62 -6.14
C CYS A 213 -4.90 -23.98 -5.45
N ASP A 214 -5.74 -24.36 -4.49
CA ASP A 214 -5.66 -25.65 -3.79
C ASP A 214 -5.84 -26.83 -4.75
N GLU A 215 -6.86 -26.77 -5.62
CA GLU A 215 -7.16 -27.84 -6.61
C GLU A 215 -6.00 -28.09 -7.59
N VAL A 216 -5.25 -27.06 -7.96
CA VAL A 216 -4.18 -27.18 -8.96
C VAL A 216 -2.77 -27.14 -8.36
N GLY A 217 -2.65 -26.91 -7.04
CA GLY A 217 -1.37 -26.77 -6.34
C GLY A 217 -0.62 -25.50 -6.77
N ALA A 218 -1.33 -24.40 -7.01
CA ALA A 218 -0.75 -23.07 -7.20
C ALA A 218 -0.73 -22.33 -5.85
N LEU A 219 0.19 -21.38 -5.66
CA LEU A 219 0.21 -20.55 -4.46
C LEU A 219 -0.65 -19.29 -4.65
N LEU A 220 -1.40 -18.92 -3.62
CA LEU A 220 -2.15 -17.67 -3.58
C LEU A 220 -1.33 -16.60 -2.84
N ILE A 221 -1.04 -15.50 -3.53
CA ILE A 221 -0.32 -14.35 -3.00
C ILE A 221 -1.30 -13.19 -2.82
N PHE A 222 -1.51 -12.75 -1.58
CA PHE A 222 -2.21 -11.50 -1.33
C PHE A 222 -1.21 -10.33 -1.25
N ASP A 223 -1.33 -9.41 -2.19
CA ASP A 223 -0.66 -8.12 -2.12
C ASP A 223 -1.48 -7.18 -1.24
N GLU A 224 -1.09 -7.06 0.01
CA GLU A 224 -1.70 -6.16 0.98
C GLU A 224 -0.82 -4.94 1.28
N VAL A 225 -0.02 -4.55 0.32
CA VAL A 225 0.85 -3.37 0.41
C VAL A 225 0.04 -2.09 0.61
N GLN A 226 -1.16 -1.99 0.04
CA GLN A 226 -2.02 -0.81 0.19
C GLN A 226 -3.26 -1.06 1.04
N CYS A 227 -3.88 -2.22 0.97
CA CYS A 227 -5.11 -2.55 1.70
C CYS A 227 -4.89 -3.16 3.08
N GLY A 228 -3.65 -3.54 3.43
CA GLY A 228 -3.30 -4.12 4.73
C GLY A 228 -3.12 -3.11 5.86
N VAL A 229 -2.61 -3.62 6.97
CA VAL A 229 -2.22 -2.85 8.19
C VAL A 229 -3.33 -1.91 8.65
N GLY A 230 -4.55 -2.43 8.79
CA GLY A 230 -5.68 -1.67 9.34
C GLY A 230 -6.50 -0.86 8.32
N ARG A 231 -6.03 -0.65 7.10
CA ARG A 231 -6.64 0.22 6.10
C ARG A 231 -8.11 -0.11 5.80
N THR A 232 -8.49 -1.38 5.82
CA THR A 232 -9.87 -1.85 5.58
C THR A 232 -10.74 -1.91 6.84
N GLY A 233 -10.20 -1.53 8.02
CA GLY A 233 -10.88 -1.66 9.32
C GLY A 233 -10.76 -3.06 9.93
N GLN A 234 -9.97 -3.93 9.31
CA GLN A 234 -9.46 -5.19 9.84
C GLN A 234 -7.92 -5.17 9.78
N PRO A 235 -7.22 -6.03 10.52
CA PRO A 235 -5.75 -6.07 10.45
C PRO A 235 -5.23 -6.16 9.01
N PHE A 236 -5.77 -7.09 8.24
CA PHE A 236 -5.51 -7.27 6.81
C PHE A 236 -6.81 -7.55 6.05
N ALA A 237 -6.83 -7.33 4.75
CA ALA A 237 -7.98 -7.67 3.92
C ALA A 237 -8.23 -9.20 3.87
N ALA A 238 -7.21 -10.01 4.08
CA ALA A 238 -7.35 -11.45 4.35
C ALA A 238 -8.32 -11.72 5.50
N ASN A 239 -8.24 -10.95 6.59
CA ASN A 239 -9.15 -11.05 7.74
C ASN A 239 -10.55 -10.51 7.41
N LEU A 240 -10.65 -9.47 6.55
CA LEU A 240 -11.93 -8.92 6.13
C LEU A 240 -12.74 -9.95 5.33
N HIS A 241 -12.09 -10.67 4.43
CA HIS A 241 -12.73 -11.61 3.53
C HIS A 241 -12.72 -13.07 4.02
N GLY A 242 -12.03 -13.37 5.13
CA GLY A 242 -11.93 -14.72 5.68
C GLY A 242 -11.15 -15.68 4.79
N VAL A 243 -10.22 -15.19 3.97
CA VAL A 243 -9.42 -16.00 3.05
C VAL A 243 -7.94 -15.92 3.44
N VAL A 244 -7.33 -17.07 3.70
CA VAL A 244 -5.91 -17.16 4.07
C VAL A 244 -5.07 -17.42 2.81
N PRO A 245 -4.14 -16.53 2.43
CA PRO A 245 -3.21 -16.79 1.33
C PRO A 245 -2.04 -17.65 1.78
N ASP A 246 -1.28 -18.20 0.83
CA ASP A 246 0.00 -18.88 1.11
C ASP A 246 1.12 -17.87 1.42
N LEU A 247 1.05 -16.70 0.78
CA LEU A 247 1.99 -15.59 0.89
C LEU A 247 1.21 -14.28 1.01
N LEU A 248 1.57 -13.43 1.97
CA LEU A 248 0.98 -12.11 2.16
C LEU A 248 2.10 -11.07 2.18
N THR A 249 2.03 -10.07 1.31
CA THR A 249 3.00 -8.97 1.25
C THR A 249 2.40 -7.69 1.83
N THR A 250 3.21 -6.93 2.56
CA THR A 250 2.78 -5.68 3.19
C THR A 250 3.91 -4.65 3.21
N ALA A 251 3.56 -3.36 3.20
CA ALA A 251 4.48 -2.21 3.25
C ALA A 251 3.71 -0.94 3.66
N LYS A 252 4.08 0.22 3.12
CA LYS A 252 3.37 1.52 3.29
C LYS A 252 3.02 1.83 4.74
N ALA A 253 1.74 1.62 5.11
CA ALA A 253 1.24 1.85 6.48
C ALA A 253 2.05 1.10 7.55
N LEU A 254 2.69 -0.02 7.19
CA LEU A 254 3.51 -0.83 8.11
C LEU A 254 4.59 -0.02 8.81
N GLY A 255 5.18 0.95 8.11
CA GLY A 255 6.25 1.79 8.65
C GLY A 255 5.85 3.24 8.94
N ASN A 256 4.61 3.64 8.61
CA ASN A 256 4.13 5.03 8.73
C ASN A 256 5.12 6.08 8.16
N GLY A 257 5.72 5.79 7.01
CA GLY A 257 6.71 6.66 6.35
C GLY A 257 8.15 6.16 6.46
N PHE A 258 8.49 5.29 7.41
CA PHE A 258 9.79 4.61 7.41
C PHE A 258 9.80 3.51 6.33
N PRO A 259 10.82 3.47 5.44
CA PRO A 259 10.90 2.45 4.40
C PRO A 259 11.04 1.04 4.98
N CYS A 260 9.96 0.29 5.00
CA CYS A 260 9.94 -1.12 5.40
C CYS A 260 8.78 -1.86 4.73
N ALA A 261 8.99 -3.15 4.56
CA ALA A 261 7.99 -4.08 4.04
C ALA A 261 8.23 -5.48 4.61
N ALA A 262 7.24 -6.35 4.49
CA ALA A 262 7.35 -7.71 4.94
C ALA A 262 6.61 -8.66 3.98
N LEU A 263 7.11 -9.88 3.95
CA LEU A 263 6.46 -11.04 3.35
C LEU A 263 6.19 -12.04 4.47
N LEU A 264 4.93 -12.38 4.67
CA LEU A 264 4.49 -13.43 5.58
C LEU A 264 4.22 -14.70 4.75
N MET A 265 4.64 -15.85 5.26
CA MET A 265 4.45 -17.16 4.61
C MET A 265 4.20 -18.24 5.65
N SER A 266 3.59 -19.36 5.25
CA SER A 266 3.42 -20.51 6.14
C SER A 266 4.76 -21.06 6.62
N ALA A 267 4.80 -21.64 7.83
CA ALA A 267 5.99 -22.32 8.36
C ALA A 267 6.48 -23.44 7.43
N GLN A 268 5.53 -24.18 6.82
CA GLN A 268 5.85 -25.24 5.87
C GLN A 268 6.56 -24.71 4.62
N LEU A 269 6.09 -23.61 4.05
CA LEU A 269 6.72 -23.00 2.88
C LEU A 269 8.09 -22.42 3.23
N SER A 270 8.21 -21.77 4.39
CA SER A 270 9.48 -21.24 4.90
C SER A 270 10.54 -22.34 5.08
N ALA A 271 10.15 -23.51 5.59
CA ALA A 271 11.06 -24.64 5.80
C ALA A 271 11.66 -25.22 4.51
N GLN A 272 11.06 -24.92 3.35
CA GLN A 272 11.57 -25.34 2.03
C GLN A 272 12.59 -24.36 1.44
N LEU A 273 12.79 -23.20 2.07
CA LEU A 273 13.73 -22.20 1.56
C LEU A 273 15.15 -22.53 2.03
N PRO A 274 16.10 -22.75 1.12
CA PRO A 274 17.50 -22.89 1.49
C PRO A 274 18.03 -21.59 2.11
N VAL A 275 18.96 -21.73 3.05
CA VAL A 275 19.73 -20.61 3.57
C VAL A 275 20.35 -19.84 2.40
N GLU A 276 20.39 -18.51 2.49
CA GLU A 276 20.90 -17.59 1.44
C GLU A 276 20.09 -17.56 0.13
N SER A 277 18.93 -18.21 0.06
CA SER A 277 18.07 -18.15 -1.13
C SER A 277 17.37 -16.81 -1.33
N LEU A 278 17.19 -16.06 -0.25
CA LEU A 278 16.68 -14.69 -0.22
C LEU A 278 17.68 -13.79 0.52
N GLY A 279 17.70 -12.52 0.20
CA GLY A 279 18.62 -11.58 0.82
C GLY A 279 18.15 -10.12 0.74
N THR A 280 18.53 -9.35 1.73
CA THR A 280 18.34 -7.90 1.81
C THR A 280 19.34 -7.32 2.79
N THR A 281 19.92 -6.18 2.49
CA THR A 281 20.83 -5.50 3.42
C THR A 281 20.08 -4.81 4.54
N PHE A 282 19.05 -4.05 4.23
CA PHE A 282 18.34 -3.18 5.18
C PHE A 282 17.06 -3.77 5.74
N GLY A 283 16.46 -4.78 5.09
CA GLY A 283 15.19 -5.36 5.50
C GLY A 283 15.26 -5.97 6.91
N GLY A 284 14.33 -5.58 7.77
CA GLY A 284 14.31 -5.95 9.18
C GLY A 284 15.43 -5.33 10.02
N GLY A 285 16.02 -4.22 9.56
CA GLY A 285 16.92 -3.41 10.36
C GLY A 285 16.22 -2.86 11.62
N PRO A 286 16.97 -2.54 12.69
CA PRO A 286 16.37 -2.20 13.98
C PRO A 286 15.46 -0.98 13.93
N MET A 287 15.76 0.03 13.10
CA MET A 287 14.91 1.20 12.90
C MET A 287 13.56 0.81 12.26
N ALA A 288 13.60 -0.05 11.24
CA ALA A 288 12.38 -0.56 10.60
C ALA A 288 11.53 -1.38 11.59
N CYS A 289 12.17 -2.21 12.42
CA CYS A 289 11.47 -2.99 13.44
C CYS A 289 10.80 -2.10 14.48
N ALA A 290 11.48 -1.05 14.95
CA ALA A 290 10.92 -0.07 15.89
C ALA A 290 9.72 0.69 15.28
N ALA A 291 9.82 1.07 14.00
CA ALA A 291 8.69 1.69 13.28
C ALA A 291 7.49 0.76 13.19
N ILE A 292 7.71 -0.52 12.83
CA ILE A 292 6.66 -1.54 12.73
C ILE A 292 5.99 -1.76 14.09
N GLU A 293 6.76 -2.01 15.15
CA GLU A 293 6.22 -2.21 16.51
C GLU A 293 5.37 -1.00 16.93
N ALA A 294 5.87 0.23 16.75
CA ALA A 294 5.16 1.45 17.11
C ALA A 294 3.85 1.65 16.34
N VAL A 295 3.83 1.30 15.04
CA VAL A 295 2.60 1.35 14.24
C VAL A 295 1.57 0.36 14.74
N LEU A 296 1.96 -0.88 14.94
CA LEU A 296 1.04 -1.93 15.38
C LEU A 296 0.50 -1.65 16.79
N ASP A 297 1.36 -1.16 17.69
CA ASP A 297 0.97 -0.80 19.06
C ASP A 297 -0.01 0.39 19.07
N ALA A 298 0.22 1.42 18.25
CA ALA A 298 -0.71 2.55 18.13
C ALA A 298 -2.07 2.11 17.57
N ILE A 299 -2.07 1.28 16.51
CA ILE A 299 -3.33 0.79 15.92
C ILE A 299 -4.18 0.04 16.96
N GLU A 300 -3.57 -0.78 17.81
CA GLU A 300 -4.28 -1.55 18.84
C GLU A 300 -4.66 -0.69 20.04
N SER A 301 -3.71 0.05 20.64
CA SER A 301 -3.94 0.82 21.86
C SER A 301 -4.94 1.97 21.68
N GLU A 302 -4.95 2.60 20.51
CA GLU A 302 -5.85 3.70 20.16
C GLU A 302 -7.12 3.24 19.44
N LYS A 303 -7.32 1.91 19.31
CA LYS A 303 -8.50 1.29 18.66
C LYS A 303 -8.74 1.81 17.23
N LEU A 304 -7.66 2.04 16.48
CA LEU A 304 -7.75 2.66 15.16
C LEU A 304 -8.51 1.82 14.14
N LEU A 305 -8.60 0.49 14.30
CA LEU A 305 -9.44 -0.36 13.42
C LEU A 305 -10.93 -0.01 13.55
N GLU A 306 -11.40 0.31 14.75
CA GLU A 306 -12.78 0.74 14.99
C GLU A 306 -13.02 2.11 14.36
N ARG A 307 -12.09 3.05 14.55
CA ARG A 307 -12.13 4.37 13.93
C ARG A 307 -12.15 4.30 12.40
N VAL A 308 -11.34 3.45 11.79
CA VAL A 308 -11.32 3.23 10.33
C VAL A 308 -12.69 2.74 9.82
N ARG A 309 -13.35 1.82 10.55
CA ARG A 309 -14.70 1.37 10.19
C ARG A 309 -15.73 2.48 10.30
N HIS A 310 -15.70 3.23 11.40
CA HIS A 310 -16.60 4.35 11.66
C HIS A 310 -16.47 5.43 10.56
N LEU A 311 -15.27 5.96 10.37
CA LEU A 311 -15.00 7.01 9.38
C LEU A 311 -15.27 6.55 7.95
N GLY A 312 -14.92 5.31 7.61
CA GLY A 312 -15.26 4.74 6.31
C GLY A 312 -16.77 4.68 6.08
N SER A 313 -17.56 4.36 7.11
CA SER A 313 -19.02 4.38 7.04
C SER A 313 -19.57 5.81 6.94
N LEU A 314 -19.00 6.76 7.69
CA LEU A 314 -19.38 8.17 7.66
C LEU A 314 -19.12 8.79 6.27
N ILE A 315 -17.95 8.56 5.69
CA ILE A 315 -17.62 9.03 4.33
C ILE A 315 -18.64 8.49 3.32
N ARG A 316 -18.93 7.17 3.37
CA ARG A 316 -19.90 6.55 2.45
C ARG A 316 -21.33 7.11 2.61
N ALA A 317 -21.72 7.43 3.82
CA ALA A 317 -23.07 7.95 4.11
C ALA A 317 -23.22 9.43 3.76
N SER A 318 -22.16 10.24 3.90
CA SER A 318 -22.26 11.70 3.85
C SER A 318 -21.61 12.34 2.61
N CYS A 319 -20.65 11.69 1.94
CA CYS A 319 -19.88 12.31 0.86
C CYS A 319 -20.38 11.96 -0.56
N VAL A 320 -21.58 11.39 -0.71
CA VAL A 320 -22.23 11.21 -2.02
C VAL A 320 -23.03 12.48 -2.31
N VAL A 321 -22.32 13.57 -2.57
CA VAL A 321 -22.86 14.95 -2.78
C VAL A 321 -22.04 15.66 -3.85
N GLY A 322 -22.53 16.78 -4.36
CA GLY A 322 -21.88 17.55 -5.42
C GLY A 322 -21.59 16.69 -6.67
N PRO A 323 -20.33 16.62 -7.13
CA PRO A 323 -19.97 15.80 -8.28
C PRO A 323 -19.92 14.28 -7.98
N VAL A 324 -20.09 13.84 -6.73
CA VAL A 324 -19.99 12.41 -6.35
C VAL A 324 -21.35 11.73 -6.49
N ARG A 325 -21.40 10.55 -7.17
CA ARG A 325 -22.63 9.78 -7.41
C ARG A 325 -22.64 8.42 -6.73
N ALA A 326 -21.48 7.86 -6.43
CA ALA A 326 -21.36 6.56 -5.77
C ALA A 326 -20.03 6.46 -5.05
N HIS A 327 -19.92 5.48 -4.18
CA HIS A 327 -18.68 5.11 -3.50
C HIS A 327 -18.37 3.62 -3.70
N GLN A 328 -17.10 3.24 -3.48
CA GLN A 328 -16.61 1.87 -3.47
C GLN A 328 -15.43 1.73 -2.51
N GLY A 329 -15.02 0.51 -2.19
CA GLY A 329 -13.88 0.22 -1.32
C GLY A 329 -14.25 -0.27 0.07
N ALA A 330 -13.26 -0.39 0.95
CA ALA A 330 -13.38 -0.91 2.31
C ALA A 330 -12.62 -0.04 3.31
N GLY A 331 -13.21 0.20 4.49
CA GLY A 331 -12.62 1.06 5.52
C GLY A 331 -12.28 2.44 5.00
N LEU A 332 -11.02 2.85 5.15
CA LEU A 332 -10.45 4.10 4.61
C LEU A 332 -9.62 3.90 3.32
N LEU A 333 -9.85 2.85 2.58
CA LEU A 333 -9.49 2.72 1.19
C LEU A 333 -10.76 2.99 0.37
N VAL A 334 -11.02 4.26 0.03
CA VAL A 334 -12.29 4.71 -0.52
C VAL A 334 -12.09 5.27 -1.93
N GLY A 335 -12.97 4.85 -2.84
CA GLY A 335 -13.14 5.44 -4.16
C GLY A 335 -14.48 6.19 -4.23
N LEU A 336 -14.46 7.46 -4.58
CA LEU A 336 -15.66 8.26 -4.87
C LEU A 336 -15.81 8.40 -6.38
N ARG A 337 -16.90 7.86 -6.92
CA ARG A 337 -17.19 7.92 -8.36
C ARG A 337 -17.84 9.25 -8.70
N THR A 338 -17.22 9.99 -9.63
CA THR A 338 -17.60 11.34 -10.00
C THR A 338 -18.32 11.40 -11.35
N THR A 339 -19.16 12.42 -11.53
CA THR A 339 -19.88 12.75 -12.80
C THR A 339 -18.96 13.28 -13.88
N ARG A 340 -17.85 13.90 -13.49
CA ARG A 340 -16.83 14.51 -14.35
C ARG A 340 -15.44 13.97 -14.01
N PRO A 341 -14.39 14.27 -14.76
CA PRO A 341 -13.06 13.73 -14.51
C PRO A 341 -12.59 13.95 -13.07
N ALA A 342 -12.20 12.87 -12.38
CA ALA A 342 -11.75 12.93 -10.99
C ALA A 342 -10.54 13.84 -10.77
N LYS A 343 -9.73 14.06 -11.83
CA LYS A 343 -8.59 14.98 -11.78
C LYS A 343 -9.04 16.45 -11.63
N GLU A 344 -10.17 16.83 -12.22
CA GLU A 344 -10.74 18.18 -12.06
C GLU A 344 -11.27 18.36 -10.64
N VAL A 345 -12.07 17.41 -10.15
CA VAL A 345 -12.58 17.42 -8.77
C VAL A 345 -11.43 17.44 -7.75
N GLN A 346 -10.36 16.71 -8.01
CA GLN A 346 -9.18 16.69 -7.16
C GLN A 346 -8.46 18.06 -7.14
N ALA A 347 -8.36 18.74 -8.27
CA ALA A 347 -7.72 20.04 -8.35
C ALA A 347 -8.54 21.10 -7.57
N GLU A 348 -9.86 21.11 -7.74
CA GLU A 348 -10.77 21.99 -7.01
C GLU A 348 -10.79 21.73 -5.50
N LEU A 349 -10.76 20.45 -5.07
CA LEU A 349 -10.60 20.12 -3.65
C LEU A 349 -9.28 20.65 -3.09
N LEU A 350 -8.19 20.60 -3.88
CA LEU A 350 -6.91 21.15 -3.45
C LEU A 350 -6.98 22.68 -3.28
N GLU A 351 -7.71 23.39 -4.12
CA GLU A 351 -7.99 24.83 -3.96
C GLU A 351 -8.80 25.12 -2.68
N CYS A 352 -9.69 24.18 -2.28
CA CYS A 352 -10.39 24.21 -0.99
C CYS A 352 -9.52 23.76 0.21
N GLY A 353 -8.21 23.50 0.02
CA GLY A 353 -7.32 23.05 1.09
C GLY A 353 -7.47 21.57 1.44
N ILE A 354 -7.91 20.72 0.51
CA ILE A 354 -8.06 19.26 0.71
C ILE A 354 -7.27 18.49 -0.36
N LEU A 355 -6.28 17.72 0.07
CA LEU A 355 -5.51 16.85 -0.82
C LEU A 355 -6.17 15.47 -0.93
N ALA A 356 -6.66 15.13 -2.11
CA ALA A 356 -7.17 13.81 -2.47
C ALA A 356 -6.35 13.21 -3.61
N GLY A 357 -6.50 11.91 -3.87
CA GLY A 357 -5.80 11.22 -4.94
C GLY A 357 -6.70 10.92 -6.14
N THR A 358 -6.08 10.56 -7.26
CA THR A 358 -6.76 10.00 -8.44
C THR A 358 -6.48 8.51 -8.58
N SER A 359 -7.15 7.85 -9.52
CA SER A 359 -6.99 6.43 -9.80
C SER A 359 -6.73 6.16 -11.28
N SER A 360 -6.59 4.90 -11.68
CA SER A 360 -6.54 4.52 -13.09
C SER A 360 -7.92 4.61 -13.78
N ASP A 361 -9.01 4.64 -13.01
CA ASP A 361 -10.33 5.01 -13.50
C ASP A 361 -10.45 6.53 -13.46
N PRO A 362 -10.61 7.22 -14.62
CA PRO A 362 -10.63 8.68 -14.68
C PRO A 362 -11.85 9.32 -13.98
N ARG A 363 -12.82 8.50 -13.55
CA ARG A 363 -14.03 8.92 -12.85
C ARG A 363 -14.02 8.57 -11.37
N VAL A 364 -12.87 8.13 -10.80
CA VAL A 364 -12.80 7.75 -9.40
C VAL A 364 -11.72 8.54 -8.68
N LEU A 365 -12.16 9.41 -7.78
CA LEU A 365 -11.34 10.08 -6.78
C LEU A 365 -11.00 9.09 -5.65
N ARG A 366 -9.74 9.02 -5.20
CA ARG A 366 -9.32 8.16 -4.11
C ARG A 366 -9.07 8.93 -2.82
N LEU A 367 -9.60 8.38 -1.73
CA LEU A 367 -9.28 8.80 -0.38
C LEU A 367 -8.53 7.67 0.34
N LEU A 368 -7.39 8.02 0.90
CA LEU A 368 -6.46 7.12 1.59
C LEU A 368 -5.93 7.80 2.89
N PRO A 369 -6.83 8.42 3.69
CA PRO A 369 -6.42 9.31 4.76
C PRO A 369 -5.71 8.57 5.90
N PRO A 370 -5.04 9.30 6.80
CA PRO A 370 -4.61 8.77 8.10
C PRO A 370 -5.78 8.21 8.91
N PHE A 371 -5.52 7.20 9.77
CA PHE A 371 -6.55 6.57 10.60
C PHE A 371 -7.00 7.44 11.78
N ILE A 372 -6.19 8.44 12.10
CA ILE A 372 -6.43 9.41 13.20
C ILE A 372 -7.35 10.57 12.80
N LEU A 373 -7.95 10.52 11.57
CA LEU A 373 -9.02 11.46 11.22
C LEU A 373 -10.12 11.49 12.28
N GLU A 374 -10.85 12.57 12.33
CA GLU A 374 -12.04 12.79 13.17
C GLU A 374 -13.24 13.12 12.29
N ASP A 375 -14.44 13.03 12.84
CA ASP A 375 -15.70 13.24 12.09
C ASP A 375 -15.74 14.61 11.43
N GLU A 376 -15.21 15.65 12.13
CA GLU A 376 -15.11 17.03 11.61
C GLU A 376 -14.34 17.13 10.28
N HIS A 377 -13.30 16.29 10.10
CA HIS A 377 -12.53 16.28 8.86
C HIS A 377 -13.33 15.66 7.69
N VAL A 378 -14.23 14.74 7.99
CA VAL A 378 -15.17 14.19 7.00
C VAL A 378 -16.24 15.23 6.66
N GLU A 379 -16.67 16.02 7.63
CA GLU A 379 -17.60 17.16 7.41
C GLU A 379 -16.96 18.21 6.49
N LEU A 380 -15.70 18.58 6.71
CA LEU A 380 -14.97 19.49 5.82
C LEU A 380 -14.94 18.96 4.37
N LEU A 381 -14.66 17.67 4.18
CA LEU A 381 -14.71 17.05 2.85
C LEU A 381 -16.11 17.11 2.24
N ARG A 382 -17.14 16.74 3.01
CA ARG A 382 -18.55 16.77 2.56
C ARG A 382 -18.95 18.16 2.11
N ASP A 383 -18.62 19.18 2.91
CA ASP A 383 -19.03 20.55 2.64
C ASP A 383 -18.27 21.12 1.44
N ALA A 384 -16.97 20.86 1.32
CA ALA A 384 -16.22 21.18 0.11
C ALA A 384 -16.82 20.53 -1.14
N LEU A 385 -17.16 19.23 -1.09
CA LEU A 385 -17.79 18.53 -2.23
C LEU A 385 -19.16 19.11 -2.60
N ARG A 386 -19.95 19.64 -1.65
CA ARG A 386 -21.24 20.28 -1.93
C ARG A 386 -21.12 21.58 -2.71
N GLU A 387 -20.06 22.34 -2.47
CA GLU A 387 -19.79 23.60 -3.15
C GLU A 387 -19.29 23.38 -4.60
N LEU A 388 -18.79 22.19 -4.92
CA LEU A 388 -18.28 21.90 -6.26
C LEU A 388 -19.42 21.63 -7.27
N PRO A 389 -19.26 22.05 -8.53
CA PRO A 389 -20.20 21.75 -9.61
C PRO A 389 -20.45 20.25 -9.76
N ALA A 390 -21.70 19.87 -10.01
CA ALA A 390 -22.13 18.48 -10.15
C ALA A 390 -21.70 17.85 -11.48
#